data_7f9ab625f5745f851f770f68c17a4c7d
#
_entry.id   7f9ab625f5745f851f770f68c17a4c7d
#
_cell.length_a   1.000
_cell.length_b   1.000
_cell.length_c   1.000
_cell.angle_alpha   90.00
_cell.angle_beta   90.00
_cell.angle_gamma   90.00
#
_symmetry.space_group_name_H-M   'P 1'
#
loop_
_entity.id
_entity.type
_entity.pdbx_description
1 polymer ?
#
loop_
_entity_poly.entity_id
_entity_poly.type
_entity_poly.pdbx_seq_one_letter_code
_entity_poly.pdbx_strand_id
1 'polypeptide(L)'
;MGKFAVKATKTGFVFNLKAGNGEVIATSESYKNKDTCLNGIESVRKCCEGGIGIEDQTVEGFEKLTHPKFEVYADKAGEFRFRLKARNGEIIAVSEGYKAKASCMNGIESVKKNAPEAQTVEVEDK
;
A
#
# COMPACT_ATOMS: atom_id res chain seq x y z
N MET A 1 -3.74 -4.97 15.76
CA MET A 1 -2.44 -4.55 15.24
C MET A 1 -2.17 -5.18 13.88
N GLY A 2 -1.67 -4.40 12.96
CA GLY A 2 -1.34 -4.91 11.64
C GLY A 2 0.03 -5.56 11.59
N LYS A 3 0.35 -6.13 10.44
CA LYS A 3 1.67 -6.69 10.18
C LYS A 3 1.99 -6.63 8.71
N PHE A 4 3.29 -6.54 8.41
CA PHE A 4 3.81 -6.72 7.06
C PHE A 4 4.26 -8.17 6.91
N ALA A 5 3.64 -8.90 6.01
CA ALA A 5 4.00 -10.30 5.74
C ALA A 5 4.85 -10.37 4.49
N VAL A 6 6.09 -10.82 4.62
CA VAL A 6 7.04 -10.96 3.53
C VAL A 6 6.96 -12.38 3.00
N LYS A 7 6.79 -12.52 1.70
CA LYS A 7 6.62 -13.82 1.05
C LYS A 7 7.55 -13.93 -0.15
N ALA A 8 8.24 -15.07 -0.26
CA ALA A 8 9.02 -15.38 -1.45
C ALA A 8 8.09 -15.88 -2.57
N THR A 9 8.34 -15.41 -3.79
CA THR A 9 7.59 -15.83 -4.97
C THR A 9 8.59 -16.41 -5.98
N LYS A 10 8.07 -16.90 -7.10
CA LYS A 10 8.93 -17.43 -8.16
C LYS A 10 9.87 -16.38 -8.75
N THR A 11 9.46 -15.12 -8.72
CA THR A 11 10.22 -14.03 -9.35
C THR A 11 10.90 -13.11 -8.35
N GLY A 12 10.73 -13.36 -7.05
CA GLY A 12 11.35 -12.51 -6.04
C GLY A 12 10.59 -12.51 -4.72
N PHE A 13 10.43 -11.33 -4.14
CA PHE A 13 9.79 -11.17 -2.84
C PHE A 13 8.71 -10.10 -2.92
N VAL A 14 7.61 -10.32 -2.22
CA VAL A 14 6.54 -9.32 -2.08
C VAL A 14 6.22 -9.18 -0.60
N PHE A 15 5.62 -8.04 -0.23
CA PHE A 15 5.04 -7.92 1.10
C PHE A 15 3.57 -7.57 0.99
N ASN A 16 2.82 -8.02 1.98
CA ASN A 16 1.42 -7.66 2.15
C ASN A 16 1.29 -6.95 3.48
N LEU A 17 0.58 -5.83 3.50
CA LEU A 17 0.22 -5.19 4.75
C LEU A 17 -1.13 -5.74 5.17
N LYS A 18 -1.18 -6.38 6.31
CA LYS A 18 -2.41 -6.96 6.85
C LYS A 18 -2.89 -6.14 8.03
N ALA A 19 -4.21 -5.93 8.09
CA ALA A 19 -4.85 -5.30 9.23
C ALA A 19 -4.92 -6.27 10.41
N GLY A 20 -5.34 -5.77 11.57
CA GLY A 20 -5.44 -6.60 12.77
C GLY A 20 -6.38 -7.80 12.63
N ASN A 21 -7.36 -7.73 11.73
CA ASN A 21 -8.27 -8.84 11.45
C ASN A 21 -7.71 -9.86 10.46
N GLY A 22 -6.48 -9.66 9.97
CA GLY A 22 -5.83 -10.56 9.02
C GLY A 22 -6.11 -10.26 7.56
N GLU A 23 -6.92 -9.26 7.25
CA GLU A 23 -7.19 -8.91 5.86
C GLU A 23 -6.02 -8.17 5.22
N VAL A 24 -5.73 -8.50 3.96
CA VAL A 24 -4.70 -7.80 3.19
C VAL A 24 -5.26 -6.47 2.72
N ILE A 25 -4.62 -5.37 3.13
CA ILE A 25 -5.06 -4.03 2.74
C ILE A 25 -4.17 -3.40 1.67
N ALA A 26 -2.96 -3.87 1.51
CA ALA A 26 -2.08 -3.40 0.45
C ALA A 26 -1.03 -4.45 0.13
N THR A 27 -0.62 -4.50 -1.14
CA THR A 27 0.38 -5.46 -1.63
C THR A 27 1.46 -4.70 -2.37
N SER A 28 2.71 -5.10 -2.17
CA SER A 28 3.83 -4.50 -2.87
C SER A 28 4.00 -5.06 -4.28
N GLU A 29 4.85 -4.42 -5.06
CA GLU A 29 5.36 -5.01 -6.28
C GLU A 29 6.39 -6.08 -5.92
N SER A 30 6.84 -6.84 -6.92
CA SER A 30 7.84 -7.88 -6.72
C SER A 30 9.24 -7.27 -6.65
N TYR A 31 9.98 -7.61 -5.61
CA TYR A 31 11.37 -7.19 -5.43
C TYR A 31 12.29 -8.36 -5.73
N LYS A 32 13.46 -8.07 -6.31
CA LYS A 32 14.42 -9.13 -6.69
C LYS A 32 15.06 -9.82 -5.49
N ASN A 33 15.22 -9.09 -4.39
CA ASN A 33 15.81 -9.67 -3.20
C ASN A 33 15.08 -9.22 -1.95
N LYS A 34 15.34 -9.92 -0.86
CA LYS A 34 14.65 -9.68 0.41
C LYS A 34 14.98 -8.31 0.97
N ASP A 35 16.23 -7.86 0.84
CA ASP A 35 16.65 -6.57 1.39
C ASP A 35 15.88 -5.41 0.76
N THR A 36 15.69 -5.43 -0.55
CA THR A 36 14.91 -4.38 -1.22
C THR A 36 13.44 -4.45 -0.84
N CYS A 37 12.91 -5.64 -0.61
CA CYS A 37 11.54 -5.80 -0.12
C CYS A 37 11.39 -5.19 1.28
N LEU A 38 12.35 -5.45 2.18
CA LEU A 38 12.34 -4.87 3.52
C LEU A 38 12.47 -3.35 3.48
N ASN A 39 13.27 -2.83 2.55
CA ASN A 39 13.39 -1.38 2.35
C ASN A 39 12.06 -0.78 1.91
N GLY A 40 11.32 -1.48 1.07
CA GLY A 40 9.98 -1.07 0.65
C GLY A 40 9.02 -0.96 1.84
N ILE A 41 9.09 -1.90 2.76
CA ILE A 41 8.29 -1.87 4.00
C ILE A 41 8.63 -0.64 4.82
N GLU A 42 9.91 -0.33 5.00
CA GLU A 42 10.32 0.86 5.75
C GLU A 42 9.87 2.14 5.06
N SER A 43 9.86 2.14 3.73
CA SER A 43 9.32 3.26 2.95
C SER A 43 7.85 3.50 3.26
N VAL A 44 7.04 2.44 3.32
CA VAL A 44 5.62 2.54 3.68
C VAL A 44 5.48 3.13 5.08
N ARG A 45 6.25 2.63 6.04
CA ARG A 45 6.20 3.13 7.41
C ARG A 45 6.50 4.62 7.49
N LYS A 46 7.59 5.05 6.85
CA LYS A 46 8.01 6.46 6.85
C LYS A 46 6.99 7.36 6.20
N CYS A 47 6.41 6.93 5.08
CA CYS A 47 5.38 7.71 4.41
C CYS A 47 4.17 7.92 5.32
N CYS A 48 3.76 6.88 6.03
CA CYS A 48 2.58 6.95 6.89
C CYS A 48 2.81 7.72 8.18
N GLU A 49 4.06 7.85 8.62
CA GLU A 49 4.40 8.64 9.81
C GLU A 49 4.32 10.14 9.55
N GLY A 50 4.47 10.56 8.30
CA GLY A 50 4.67 11.96 7.96
C GLY A 50 3.42 12.77 7.56
N GLY A 51 2.23 12.27 7.76
CA GLY A 51 1.02 13.01 7.39
C GLY A 51 0.83 13.12 5.89
N ILE A 52 0.78 12.02 5.24
CA ILE A 52 0.69 11.89 3.78
C ILE A 52 -0.70 12.27 3.26
N GLY A 53 -0.76 12.98 2.13
CA GLY A 53 -2.00 13.39 1.49
C GLY A 53 -2.60 12.34 0.57
N ILE A 54 -3.85 12.55 0.20
CA ILE A 54 -4.59 11.67 -0.71
C ILE A 54 -4.94 12.46 -1.97
N GLU A 55 -4.46 11.99 -3.12
CA GLU A 55 -4.80 12.57 -4.42
C GLU A 55 -5.92 11.74 -5.02
N ASP A 56 -7.12 12.29 -5.09
CA ASP A 56 -8.29 11.59 -5.62
C ASP A 56 -8.42 11.84 -7.10
N GLN A 57 -7.93 10.92 -7.90
CA GLN A 57 -7.95 11.03 -9.36
C GLN A 57 -9.29 10.68 -9.98
N THR A 58 -10.29 10.31 -9.16
CA THR A 58 -11.63 10.00 -9.65
C THR A 58 -12.51 11.22 -9.81
N VAL A 59 -12.10 12.37 -9.30
CA VAL A 59 -12.86 13.62 -9.44
C VAL A 59 -12.25 14.46 -10.53
N GLU A 60 -13.11 15.15 -11.29
CA GLU A 60 -12.67 16.03 -12.35
C GLU A 60 -11.98 17.25 -11.74
N GLY A 61 -10.83 17.60 -12.33
CA GLY A 61 -10.06 18.76 -11.85
C GLY A 61 -9.32 18.50 -10.54
N PHE A 62 -9.01 17.25 -10.23
CA PHE A 62 -8.32 16.93 -8.99
C PHE A 62 -6.96 17.65 -8.91
N GLU A 63 -6.55 17.97 -7.68
CA GLU A 63 -5.28 18.62 -7.44
C GLU A 63 -4.16 17.59 -7.38
N LYS A 64 -3.10 17.81 -8.16
CA LYS A 64 -1.91 16.97 -8.09
C LYS A 64 -1.09 17.32 -6.85
N LEU A 65 -0.81 16.31 -6.05
CA LEU A 65 0.00 16.48 -4.84
C LEU A 65 1.45 16.11 -5.11
N THR A 66 2.32 16.56 -4.23
CA THR A 66 3.74 16.14 -4.29
C THR A 66 3.91 14.80 -3.60
N HIS A 67 4.99 14.09 -3.92
CA HIS A 67 5.31 12.83 -3.28
C HIS A 67 5.92 13.06 -1.89
N PRO A 68 5.69 12.13 -0.95
CA PRO A 68 4.89 10.90 -1.08
C PRO A 68 3.40 11.19 -1.01
N LYS A 69 2.60 10.32 -1.58
CA LYS A 69 1.14 10.50 -1.58
C LYS A 69 0.43 9.17 -1.82
N PHE A 70 -0.86 9.12 -1.43
CA PHE A 70 -1.77 8.09 -1.90
C PHE A 70 -2.50 8.62 -3.13
N GLU A 71 -2.67 7.77 -4.13
CA GLU A 71 -3.48 8.09 -5.30
C GLU A 71 -4.68 7.16 -5.34
N VAL A 72 -5.87 7.72 -5.46
CA VAL A 72 -7.12 6.97 -5.62
C VAL A 72 -7.53 7.07 -7.07
N TYR A 73 -7.82 5.94 -7.69
CA TYR A 73 -8.19 5.89 -9.11
C TYR A 73 -9.22 4.79 -9.34
N ALA A 74 -9.92 4.87 -10.49
CA ALA A 74 -10.85 3.83 -10.91
C ALA A 74 -10.12 2.93 -11.92
N ASP A 75 -10.28 1.61 -11.75
CA ASP A 75 -9.68 0.66 -12.68
C ASP A 75 -10.62 0.38 -13.86
N LYS A 76 -10.19 -0.50 -14.78
CA LYS A 76 -10.95 -0.80 -15.98
C LYS A 76 -12.30 -1.48 -15.68
N ALA A 77 -12.40 -2.15 -14.54
CA ALA A 77 -13.63 -2.80 -14.13
C ALA A 77 -14.58 -1.85 -13.40
N GLY A 78 -14.19 -0.60 -13.22
CA GLY A 78 -14.99 0.39 -12.53
C GLY A 78 -14.87 0.33 -11.01
N GLU A 79 -13.91 -0.44 -10.51
CA GLU A 79 -13.66 -0.51 -9.07
C GLU A 79 -12.63 0.54 -8.65
N PHE A 80 -12.70 0.94 -7.40
CA PHE A 80 -11.79 1.94 -6.86
C PHE A 80 -10.59 1.27 -6.23
N ARG A 81 -9.40 1.80 -6.53
CA ARG A 81 -8.15 1.31 -5.99
C ARG A 81 -7.31 2.47 -5.49
N PHE A 82 -6.42 2.20 -4.55
CA PHE A 82 -5.42 3.18 -4.17
C PHE A 82 -4.03 2.59 -4.36
N ARG A 83 -3.08 3.49 -4.53
CA ARG A 83 -1.67 3.12 -4.53
C ARG A 83 -0.91 4.14 -3.72
N LEU A 84 0.15 3.70 -3.07
CA LEU A 84 1.04 4.56 -2.29
C LEU A 84 2.29 4.79 -3.10
N LYS A 85 2.59 6.06 -3.35
CA LYS A 85 3.83 6.46 -4.01
C LYS A 85 4.81 7.01 -3.00
N ALA A 86 6.05 6.53 -3.09
CA ALA A 86 7.13 6.98 -2.23
C ALA A 86 7.62 8.36 -2.66
N ARG A 87 8.53 8.91 -1.89
CA ARG A 87 9.10 10.23 -2.14
C ARG A 87 9.72 10.36 -3.53
N ASN A 88 10.28 9.28 -4.07
CA ASN A 88 10.87 9.26 -5.41
C ASN A 88 9.84 9.03 -6.52
N GLY A 89 8.56 8.93 -6.18
CA GLY A 89 7.50 8.70 -7.15
C GLY A 89 7.24 7.24 -7.51
N GLU A 90 7.97 6.30 -6.94
CA GLU A 90 7.75 4.89 -7.22
C GLU A 90 6.55 4.35 -6.44
N ILE A 91 5.81 3.43 -7.09
CA ILE A 91 4.68 2.75 -6.45
C ILE A 91 5.23 1.70 -5.51
N ILE A 92 4.94 1.82 -4.21
CA ILE A 92 5.44 0.88 -3.21
C ILE A 92 4.36 -0.04 -2.64
N ALA A 93 3.09 0.29 -2.84
CA ALA A 93 1.99 -0.58 -2.43
C ALA A 93 0.73 -0.25 -3.21
N VAL A 94 -0.08 -1.26 -3.50
CA VAL A 94 -1.37 -1.10 -4.18
C VAL A 94 -2.44 -1.88 -3.45
N SER A 95 -3.67 -1.39 -3.51
CA SER A 95 -4.81 -2.06 -2.89
C SER A 95 -5.48 -3.01 -3.87
N GLU A 96 -6.41 -3.81 -3.34
CA GLU A 96 -7.38 -4.53 -4.15
C GLU A 96 -8.43 -3.56 -4.67
N GLY A 97 -9.29 -4.03 -5.57
CA GLY A 97 -10.41 -3.23 -6.07
C GLY A 97 -11.55 -3.18 -5.06
N TYR A 98 -12.06 -1.99 -4.81
CA TYR A 98 -13.21 -1.78 -3.95
C TYR A 98 -14.40 -1.34 -4.79
N LYS A 99 -15.59 -1.86 -4.48
CA LYS A 99 -16.80 -1.49 -5.21
C LYS A 99 -17.28 -0.09 -4.90
N ALA A 100 -16.97 0.40 -3.70
CA ALA A 100 -17.36 1.74 -3.27
C ALA A 100 -16.13 2.57 -2.95
N LYS A 101 -16.16 3.85 -3.33
CA LYS A 101 -15.07 4.78 -3.04
C LYS A 101 -14.82 4.92 -1.54
N ALA A 102 -15.91 4.94 -0.75
CA ALA A 102 -15.79 5.03 0.71
C ALA A 102 -14.99 3.87 1.28
N SER A 103 -15.15 2.66 0.74
CA SER A 103 -14.38 1.49 1.18
C SER A 103 -12.90 1.66 0.85
N CYS A 104 -12.60 2.20 -0.35
CA CYS A 104 -11.22 2.48 -0.76
C CYS A 104 -10.58 3.49 0.18
N MET A 105 -11.27 4.56 0.52
CA MET A 105 -10.77 5.59 1.44
C MET A 105 -10.54 5.00 2.84
N ASN A 106 -11.43 4.12 3.29
CA ASN A 106 -11.23 3.41 4.56
C ASN A 106 -9.99 2.53 4.52
N GLY A 107 -9.70 1.92 3.38
CA GLY A 107 -8.48 1.14 3.19
C GLY A 107 -7.23 1.98 3.37
N ILE A 108 -7.22 3.20 2.81
CA ILE A 108 -6.12 4.14 3.00
C ILE A 108 -5.94 4.48 4.48
N GLU A 109 -7.02 4.78 5.19
CA GLU A 109 -6.95 5.08 6.61
C GLU A 109 -6.43 3.88 7.40
N SER A 110 -6.79 2.67 6.99
CA SER A 110 -6.28 1.45 7.60
C SER A 110 -4.76 1.33 7.41
N VAL A 111 -4.25 1.66 6.21
CA VAL A 111 -2.80 1.67 5.95
C VAL A 111 -2.11 2.67 6.88
N LYS A 112 -2.63 3.88 6.95
CA LYS A 112 -2.06 4.95 7.79
C LYS A 112 -2.01 4.54 9.26
N LYS A 113 -3.05 3.85 9.72
CA LYS A 113 -3.17 3.42 11.11
C LYS A 113 -2.26 2.25 11.44
N ASN A 114 -2.21 1.27 10.56
CA ASN A 114 -1.50 0.01 10.83
C ASN A 114 -0.01 0.07 10.51
N ALA A 115 0.37 0.72 9.41
CA ALA A 115 1.74 0.65 8.91
C ALA A 115 2.81 1.09 9.90
N PRO A 116 2.67 2.23 10.61
CA PRO A 116 3.75 2.69 11.49
C PRO A 116 4.13 1.70 12.59
N GLU A 117 3.16 0.95 13.10
CA GLU A 117 3.38 0.02 14.21
C GLU A 117 3.38 -1.44 13.79
N ALA A 118 3.16 -1.74 12.51
CA ALA A 118 3.09 -3.10 12.02
C ALA A 118 4.44 -3.81 12.13
N GLN A 119 4.41 -5.02 12.62
CA GLN A 119 5.61 -5.86 12.70
C GLN A 119 5.84 -6.54 11.35
N THR A 120 7.10 -6.79 11.04
CA THR A 120 7.48 -7.50 9.83
C THR A 120 7.62 -8.98 10.16
N VAL A 121 6.88 -9.83 9.46
CA VAL A 121 6.94 -11.28 9.64
C VAL A 121 7.22 -11.94 8.30
N GLU A 122 7.88 -13.08 8.33
CA GLU A 122 8.13 -13.86 7.13
C GLU A 122 7.09 -14.96 7.02
N VAL A 123 6.55 -15.12 5.81
CA VAL A 123 5.57 -16.17 5.52
C VAL A 123 6.23 -17.22 4.66
N GLU A 124 6.24 -18.44 5.14
CA GLU A 124 6.75 -19.55 4.35
C GLU A 124 5.69 -20.00 3.37
N ASP A 125 6.12 -20.18 2.12
CA ASP A 125 5.26 -20.66 1.07
C ASP A 125 5.33 -22.19 1.08
N LYS A 126 4.22 -22.82 1.40
CA LYS A 126 4.15 -24.28 1.39
C LYS A 126 3.45 -24.80 0.17
#